data_47c2f54fb61014d5e1900a9747bce014
#
_entry.id   47c2f54fb61014d5e1900a9747bce014
#
_cell.length_a   1.000
_cell.length_b   1.000
_cell.length_c   1.000
_cell.angle_alpha   90.00
_cell.angle_beta   90.00
_cell.angle_gamma   90.00
#
_symmetry.space_group_name_H-M   'P 1'
#
loop_
_entity.id
_entity.type
_entity.pdbx_description
1 polymer ?
#
loop_
_entity_poly.entity_id
_entity_poly.type
_entity_poly.pdbx_seq_one_letter_code
_entity_poly.pdbx_strand_id
1 'polypeptide(L)'
;MKKKWWIFIIIVIITVLFSAKPILEFSTNAFWNFVAEQLEKEEQERLAAIERGEIIIGKDTMLVWNDKYVLYHQAGDDTLCIHYEDGNSESIIGKVTKYKKKKDVLYILSHEGYVVIDDDNLCRVHITIPKEEFVRGYGEDENGKRTYISQFIDDANIKYLESFNDFSENEQKMFEKMKQ
;
A
#
# COMPACT_ATOMS: atom_id res chain seq x y z
N MET A 1 11.29 -66.19 16.95
CA MET A 1 10.18 -65.59 16.16
C MET A 1 10.10 -64.06 16.18
N LYS A 2 10.54 -63.36 17.23
CA LYS A 2 10.41 -61.90 17.35
C LYS A 2 11.25 -61.08 16.34
N LYS A 3 12.44 -61.52 15.94
CA LYS A 3 13.33 -60.76 15.01
C LYS A 3 12.77 -60.60 13.59
N LYS A 4 12.02 -61.59 13.06
CA LYS A 4 11.46 -61.53 11.70
C LYS A 4 10.32 -60.54 11.58
N TRP A 5 9.59 -60.26 12.67
CA TRP A 5 8.48 -59.29 12.69
C TRP A 5 8.95 -57.85 12.64
N TRP A 6 10.08 -57.55 13.29
CA TRP A 6 10.69 -56.24 13.25
C TRP A 6 11.18 -55.82 11.86
N ILE A 7 11.77 -56.81 11.15
CA ILE A 7 12.20 -56.59 9.75
C ILE A 7 11.02 -56.28 8.86
N PHE A 8 9.90 -56.99 9.02
CA PHE A 8 8.70 -56.73 8.26
C PHE A 8 8.10 -55.33 8.54
N ILE A 9 8.03 -54.92 9.77
CA ILE A 9 7.61 -53.57 10.17
C ILE A 9 8.47 -52.50 9.56
N ILE A 10 9.79 -52.65 9.58
CA ILE A 10 10.74 -51.69 8.99
C ILE A 10 10.53 -51.60 7.47
N ILE A 11 10.36 -52.72 6.78
CA ILE A 11 10.10 -52.74 5.34
C ILE A 11 8.81 -51.99 5.02
N VAL A 12 7.75 -52.24 5.77
CA VAL A 12 6.45 -51.55 5.59
C VAL A 12 6.58 -50.05 5.79
N ILE A 13 7.29 -49.60 6.84
CA ILE A 13 7.52 -48.18 7.11
C ILE A 13 8.33 -47.53 5.97
N ILE A 14 9.37 -48.18 5.49
CA ILE A 14 10.20 -47.70 4.37
C ILE A 14 9.34 -47.61 3.10
N THR A 15 8.51 -48.63 2.79
CA THR A 15 7.64 -48.61 1.63
C THR A 15 6.61 -47.48 1.70
N VAL A 16 6.01 -47.26 2.85
CA VAL A 16 5.06 -46.15 3.05
C VAL A 16 5.73 -44.77 2.89
N LEU A 17 6.93 -44.60 3.45
CA LEU A 17 7.71 -43.35 3.31
C LEU A 17 8.10 -43.09 1.86
N PHE A 18 8.55 -44.11 1.13
CA PHE A 18 8.89 -43.96 -0.29
C PHE A 18 7.65 -43.73 -1.20
N SER A 19 6.51 -44.31 -0.85
CA SER A 19 5.27 -44.07 -1.59
C SER A 19 4.63 -42.72 -1.32
N ALA A 20 4.86 -42.15 -0.13
CA ALA A 20 4.33 -40.82 0.24
C ALA A 20 5.12 -39.67 -0.40
N LYS A 21 6.40 -39.87 -0.71
CA LYS A 21 7.28 -38.84 -1.25
C LYS A 21 6.76 -38.22 -2.57
N PRO A 22 6.41 -38.97 -3.60
CA PRO A 22 5.87 -38.42 -4.85
C PRO A 22 4.52 -37.73 -4.67
N ILE A 23 3.69 -38.19 -3.73
CA ILE A 23 2.41 -37.55 -3.43
C ILE A 23 2.61 -36.20 -2.75
N LEU A 24 3.57 -36.10 -1.83
CA LEU A 24 3.93 -34.85 -1.17
C LEU A 24 4.55 -33.86 -2.18
N GLU A 25 5.45 -34.31 -3.05
CA GLU A 25 6.03 -33.47 -4.10
C GLU A 25 5.01 -32.98 -5.10
N PHE A 26 4.07 -33.84 -5.51
CA PHE A 26 2.96 -33.45 -6.40
C PHE A 26 2.02 -32.44 -5.73
N SER A 27 1.69 -32.63 -4.46
CA SER A 27 0.78 -31.71 -3.75
C SER A 27 1.45 -30.36 -3.48
N THR A 28 2.75 -30.32 -3.18
CA THR A 28 3.50 -29.07 -2.99
C THR A 28 3.66 -28.32 -4.32
N ASN A 29 3.98 -28.99 -5.40
CA ASN A 29 4.09 -28.37 -6.72
C ASN A 29 2.72 -27.85 -7.21
N ALA A 30 1.64 -28.61 -7.02
CA ALA A 30 0.30 -28.16 -7.35
C ALA A 30 -0.12 -26.94 -6.52
N PHE A 31 0.22 -26.93 -5.23
CA PHE A 31 -0.01 -25.77 -4.35
C PHE A 31 0.77 -24.53 -4.81
N TRP A 32 2.06 -24.68 -5.10
CA TRP A 32 2.88 -23.55 -5.55
C TRP A 32 2.46 -23.03 -6.92
N ASN A 33 2.07 -23.91 -7.84
CA ASN A 33 1.51 -23.51 -9.13
C ASN A 33 0.19 -22.75 -8.97
N PHE A 34 -0.69 -23.20 -8.09
CA PHE A 34 -1.93 -22.50 -7.77
C PHE A 34 -1.65 -21.11 -7.16
N VAL A 35 -0.71 -21.03 -6.20
CA VAL A 35 -0.32 -19.74 -5.60
C VAL A 35 0.27 -18.80 -6.65
N ALA A 36 1.14 -19.31 -7.52
CA ALA A 36 1.73 -18.52 -8.60
C ALA A 36 0.67 -17.99 -9.58
N GLU A 37 -0.29 -18.84 -9.97
CA GLU A 37 -1.40 -18.45 -10.85
C GLU A 37 -2.31 -17.38 -10.21
N GLN A 38 -2.59 -17.49 -8.90
CA GLN A 38 -3.35 -16.46 -8.18
C GLN A 38 -2.59 -15.14 -8.10
N LEU A 39 -1.28 -15.17 -7.81
CA LEU A 39 -0.45 -13.96 -7.77
C LEU A 39 -0.37 -13.30 -9.15
N GLU A 40 -0.21 -14.07 -10.21
CA GLU A 40 -0.18 -13.54 -11.57
C GLU A 40 -1.52 -12.91 -11.97
N LYS A 41 -2.63 -13.53 -11.59
CA LYS A 41 -3.98 -12.98 -11.81
C LYS A 41 -4.20 -11.69 -11.03
N GLU A 42 -3.83 -11.65 -9.75
CA GLU A 42 -3.90 -10.44 -8.92
C GLU A 42 -3.05 -9.31 -9.53
N GLU A 43 -1.85 -9.63 -10.04
CA GLU A 43 -0.98 -8.67 -10.70
C GLU A 43 -1.59 -8.13 -12.00
N GLN A 44 -2.19 -8.99 -12.84
CA GLN A 44 -2.86 -8.56 -14.07
C GLN A 44 -4.09 -7.70 -13.78
N GLU A 45 -4.89 -8.06 -12.77
CA GLU A 45 -6.03 -7.25 -12.33
C GLU A 45 -5.57 -5.88 -11.82
N ARG A 46 -4.44 -5.85 -11.10
CA ARG A 46 -3.82 -4.61 -10.62
C ARG A 46 -3.34 -3.73 -11.77
N LEU A 47 -2.62 -4.29 -12.74
CA LEU A 47 -2.16 -3.55 -13.92
C LEU A 47 -3.33 -3.00 -14.74
N ALA A 48 -4.37 -3.79 -14.95
CA ALA A 48 -5.58 -3.34 -15.63
C ALA A 48 -6.32 -2.23 -14.85
N ALA A 49 -6.28 -2.26 -13.51
CA ALA A 49 -6.83 -1.18 -12.68
C ALA A 49 -6.00 0.09 -12.79
N ILE A 50 -4.65 -0.03 -12.84
CA ILE A 50 -3.73 1.11 -13.09
C ILE A 50 -4.03 1.76 -14.43
N GLU A 51 -4.18 0.96 -15.50
CA GLU A 51 -4.53 1.48 -16.83
C GLU A 51 -5.88 2.21 -16.85
N ARG A 52 -6.86 1.75 -16.05
CA ARG A 52 -8.14 2.44 -15.86
C ARG A 52 -8.05 3.65 -14.94
N GLY A 53 -6.89 3.89 -14.29
CA GLY A 53 -6.68 4.96 -13.33
C GLY A 53 -7.44 4.77 -12.00
N GLU A 54 -7.77 3.53 -11.66
CA GLU A 54 -8.46 3.18 -10.41
C GLU A 54 -7.72 2.06 -9.70
N ILE A 55 -7.27 2.30 -8.47
CA ILE A 55 -6.64 1.26 -7.64
C ILE A 55 -7.12 1.39 -6.19
N ILE A 56 -7.55 0.26 -5.62
CA ILE A 56 -7.73 0.12 -4.17
C ILE A 56 -6.37 -0.28 -3.60
N ILE A 57 -5.87 0.49 -2.64
CA ILE A 57 -4.56 0.29 -2.05
C ILE A 57 -4.71 -0.65 -0.85
N GLY A 58 -3.88 -1.68 -0.79
CA GLY A 58 -3.90 -2.64 0.30
C GLY A 58 -2.90 -3.79 0.17
N LYS A 59 -2.02 -3.78 -0.84
CA LYS A 59 -0.95 -4.79 -1.02
C LYS A 59 0.23 -4.18 -1.77
N ASP A 60 1.34 -4.01 -1.07
CA ASP A 60 2.73 -3.75 -1.56
C ASP A 60 2.85 -2.99 -2.90
N THR A 61 2.10 -1.92 -3.07
CA THR A 61 2.13 -1.15 -4.29
C THR A 61 2.76 0.20 -4.05
N MET A 62 3.79 0.51 -4.82
CA MET A 62 4.40 1.82 -4.86
C MET A 62 3.95 2.50 -6.15
N LEU A 63 3.19 3.59 -6.04
CA LEU A 63 2.89 4.46 -7.16
C LEU A 63 3.86 5.63 -7.14
N VAL A 64 4.58 5.83 -8.24
CA VAL A 64 5.40 7.03 -8.45
C VAL A 64 4.65 7.97 -9.38
N TRP A 65 4.48 9.23 -8.98
CA TRP A 65 3.86 10.27 -9.77
C TRP A 65 4.83 11.41 -10.02
N ASN A 66 5.12 11.63 -11.30
CA ASN A 66 6.01 12.69 -11.78
C ASN A 66 7.38 12.71 -11.08
N ASP A 67 7.91 11.54 -10.73
CA ASP A 67 9.19 11.32 -10.05
C ASP A 67 9.35 12.06 -8.70
N LYS A 68 8.30 12.73 -8.24
CA LYS A 68 8.31 13.55 -7.03
C LYS A 68 7.42 13.00 -5.91
N TYR A 69 6.27 12.43 -6.25
CA TYR A 69 5.31 11.92 -5.27
C TYR A 69 5.28 10.41 -5.30
N VAL A 70 5.36 9.80 -4.13
CA VAL A 70 5.36 8.35 -4.00
C VAL A 70 4.34 7.90 -2.96
N LEU A 71 3.52 6.95 -3.34
CA LEU A 71 2.60 6.30 -2.43
C LEU A 71 3.26 5.02 -1.93
N TYR A 72 3.57 4.96 -0.64
CA TYR A 72 4.17 3.81 0.04
C TYR A 72 3.12 3.02 0.79
N HIS A 73 3.27 1.70 0.74
CA HIS A 73 2.61 0.81 1.68
C HIS A 73 3.54 0.58 2.88
N GLN A 74 3.17 1.02 4.08
CA GLN A 74 3.94 0.84 5.30
C GLN A 74 3.09 0.27 6.43
N ALA A 75 3.46 -0.94 6.89
CA ALA A 75 2.88 -1.56 8.11
C ALA A 75 1.34 -1.63 8.14
N GLY A 76 0.70 -1.76 6.95
CA GLY A 76 -0.76 -1.82 6.83
C GLY A 76 -1.44 -0.49 6.54
N ASP A 77 -0.69 0.60 6.52
CA ASP A 77 -1.21 1.92 6.15
C ASP A 77 -0.45 2.47 4.93
N ASP A 78 -1.20 2.86 3.91
CA ASP A 78 -0.64 3.49 2.73
C ASP A 78 -0.43 4.98 2.98
N THR A 79 0.75 5.47 2.63
CA THR A 79 1.17 6.86 2.90
C THR A 79 1.66 7.52 1.63
N LEU A 80 1.11 8.68 1.31
CA LEU A 80 1.63 9.54 0.26
C LEU A 80 2.80 10.37 0.81
N CYS A 81 3.94 10.29 0.13
CA CYS A 81 5.14 11.08 0.45
C CYS A 81 5.57 11.94 -0.74
N ILE A 82 6.27 13.03 -0.42
CA ILE A 82 7.06 13.79 -1.38
C ILE A 82 8.52 13.39 -1.26
N HIS A 83 9.20 13.24 -2.39
CA HIS A 83 10.63 12.98 -2.49
C HIS A 83 11.36 14.22 -2.94
N TYR A 84 12.48 14.49 -2.32
CA TYR A 84 13.38 15.60 -2.65
C TYR A 84 14.62 15.08 -3.38
N GLU A 85 15.25 15.96 -4.15
CA GLU A 85 16.46 15.63 -4.92
C GLU A 85 17.65 15.20 -4.04
N ASP A 86 17.68 15.61 -2.78
CA ASP A 86 18.69 15.22 -1.79
C ASP A 86 18.50 13.79 -1.22
N GLY A 87 17.46 13.08 -1.67
CA GLY A 87 17.11 11.73 -1.23
C GLY A 87 16.23 11.67 0.02
N ASN A 88 15.91 12.82 0.62
CA ASN A 88 14.96 12.89 1.72
C ASN A 88 13.52 12.69 1.23
N SER A 89 12.64 12.29 2.14
CA SER A 89 11.20 12.21 1.86
C SER A 89 10.39 12.62 3.06
N GLU A 90 9.27 13.28 2.81
CA GLU A 90 8.33 13.68 3.84
C GLU A 90 6.92 13.17 3.53
N SER A 91 6.21 12.76 4.58
CA SER A 91 4.84 12.27 4.48
C SER A 91 3.86 13.41 4.28
N ILE A 92 3.04 13.36 3.23
CA ILE A 92 1.96 14.34 2.95
C ILE A 92 0.67 13.94 3.67
N ILE A 93 0.25 12.70 3.52
CA ILE A 93 -0.96 12.16 4.14
C ILE A 93 -0.83 10.64 4.30
N GLY A 94 -1.27 10.12 5.43
CA GLY A 94 -1.32 8.68 5.71
C GLY A 94 -2.70 8.08 5.47
N LYS A 95 -2.85 6.78 5.79
CA LYS A 95 -4.12 6.04 5.75
C LYS A 95 -4.89 6.21 4.45
N VAL A 96 -4.16 6.20 3.33
CA VAL A 96 -4.76 6.31 2.00
C VAL A 96 -5.61 5.07 1.72
N THR A 97 -6.82 5.27 1.24
CA THR A 97 -7.79 4.20 0.99
C THR A 97 -8.00 3.92 -0.48
N LYS A 98 -7.96 4.96 -1.30
CA LYS A 98 -8.12 4.86 -2.76
C LYS A 98 -7.30 5.94 -3.45
N TYR A 99 -6.86 5.68 -4.66
CA TYR A 99 -6.41 6.72 -5.58
C TYR A 99 -6.98 6.51 -6.98
N LYS A 100 -7.03 7.58 -7.75
CA LYS A 100 -7.53 7.55 -9.11
C LYS A 100 -6.77 8.53 -9.99
N LYS A 101 -6.25 8.04 -11.10
CA LYS A 101 -5.67 8.86 -12.14
C LYS A 101 -6.74 9.23 -13.16
N LYS A 102 -6.82 10.51 -13.52
CA LYS A 102 -7.66 10.98 -14.61
C LYS A 102 -6.90 12.00 -15.43
N LYS A 103 -6.51 11.63 -16.66
CA LYS A 103 -5.55 12.38 -17.47
C LYS A 103 -4.25 12.59 -16.68
N ASP A 104 -3.84 13.82 -16.52
CA ASP A 104 -2.61 14.23 -15.85
C ASP A 104 -2.87 14.71 -14.41
N VAL A 105 -3.96 14.27 -13.80
CA VAL A 105 -4.33 14.59 -12.40
C VAL A 105 -4.47 13.32 -11.60
N LEU A 106 -3.82 13.27 -10.43
CA LEU A 106 -3.94 12.21 -9.44
C LEU A 106 -4.83 12.67 -8.29
N TYR A 107 -5.85 11.89 -8.01
CA TYR A 107 -6.76 12.08 -6.89
C TYR A 107 -6.48 11.02 -5.83
N ILE A 108 -6.38 11.40 -4.57
CA ILE A 108 -6.12 10.50 -3.44
C ILE A 108 -7.17 10.75 -2.37
N LEU A 109 -7.82 9.67 -1.95
CA LEU A 109 -8.73 9.63 -0.83
C LEU A 109 -8.08 8.93 0.34
N SER A 110 -8.09 9.57 1.50
CA SER A 110 -7.54 9.08 2.75
C SER A 110 -8.57 9.17 3.87
N HIS A 111 -8.40 8.40 4.94
CA HIS A 111 -9.12 8.62 6.20
C HIS A 111 -8.77 9.97 6.86
N GLU A 112 -7.61 10.55 6.51
CA GLU A 112 -7.15 11.82 7.05
C GLU A 112 -7.55 13.03 6.19
N GLY A 113 -8.00 12.79 4.94
CA GLY A 113 -8.41 13.87 4.05
C GLY A 113 -8.34 13.54 2.56
N TYR A 114 -8.12 14.57 1.76
CA TYR A 114 -8.17 14.53 0.30
C TYR A 114 -6.93 15.18 -0.29
N VAL A 115 -6.39 14.60 -1.36
CA VAL A 115 -5.25 15.18 -2.09
C VAL A 115 -5.54 15.17 -3.59
N VAL A 116 -5.16 16.27 -4.25
CA VAL A 116 -5.13 16.39 -5.72
C VAL A 116 -3.74 16.82 -6.11
N ILE A 117 -3.12 16.10 -7.04
CA ILE A 117 -1.83 16.45 -7.63
C ILE A 117 -2.05 16.60 -9.13
N ASP A 118 -1.75 17.78 -9.67
CA ASP A 118 -1.86 18.07 -11.10
C ASP A 118 -0.55 17.79 -11.85
N ASP A 119 -0.56 18.05 -13.15
CA ASP A 119 0.58 17.87 -14.06
C ASP A 119 1.74 18.81 -13.79
N ASP A 120 1.46 20.00 -13.22
CA ASP A 120 2.47 20.97 -12.78
C ASP A 120 3.09 20.63 -11.42
N ASN A 121 2.78 19.44 -10.87
CA ASN A 121 3.21 18.98 -9.53
C ASN A 121 2.65 19.83 -8.37
N LEU A 122 1.61 20.62 -8.60
CA LEU A 122 0.93 21.30 -7.50
C LEU A 122 0.05 20.30 -6.73
N CYS A 123 0.43 20.07 -5.49
CA CYS A 123 -0.27 19.18 -4.56
C CYS A 123 -1.19 20.02 -3.67
N ARG A 124 -2.51 19.81 -3.78
CA ARG A 124 -3.52 20.46 -2.93
C ARG A 124 -4.05 19.44 -1.94
N VAL A 125 -3.98 19.78 -0.67
CA VAL A 125 -4.28 18.88 0.45
C VAL A 125 -5.35 19.51 1.34
N HIS A 126 -6.42 18.78 1.62
CA HIS A 126 -7.39 19.14 2.64
C HIS A 126 -7.43 18.06 3.71
N ILE A 127 -7.04 18.41 4.93
CA ILE A 127 -7.04 17.53 6.11
C ILE A 127 -8.39 17.64 6.81
N THR A 128 -9.04 16.50 7.05
CA THR A 128 -10.37 16.44 7.69
C THR A 128 -10.34 16.05 9.15
N ILE A 129 -9.22 15.52 9.62
CA ILE A 129 -9.01 15.21 11.04
C ILE A 129 -8.49 16.44 11.80
N PRO A 130 -8.66 16.52 13.12
CA PRO A 130 -8.08 17.58 13.94
C PRO A 130 -6.56 17.68 13.74
N LYS A 131 -6.03 18.91 13.72
CA LYS A 131 -4.60 19.14 13.51
C LYS A 131 -3.71 18.41 14.52
N GLU A 132 -4.21 18.26 15.74
CA GLU A 132 -3.56 17.57 16.85
C GLU A 132 -3.46 16.07 16.62
N GLU A 133 -4.36 15.50 15.84
CA GLU A 133 -4.39 14.06 15.45
C GLU A 133 -3.59 13.81 14.17
N PHE A 134 -3.24 14.86 13.43
CA PHE A 134 -2.47 14.77 12.21
C PHE A 134 -0.99 14.66 12.51
N VAL A 135 -0.53 13.43 12.79
CA VAL A 135 0.85 13.13 13.18
C VAL A 135 1.69 12.80 11.97
N ARG A 136 2.80 13.53 11.77
CA ARG A 136 3.74 13.28 10.67
C ARG A 136 5.03 12.61 11.10
N GLY A 137 5.34 12.64 12.38
CA GLY A 137 6.58 12.08 12.88
C GLY A 137 6.60 12.01 14.39
N TYR A 138 7.69 11.43 14.86
CA TYR A 138 7.98 11.36 16.29
C TYR A 138 9.25 12.12 16.55
N GLY A 139 9.21 13.04 17.50
CA GLY A 139 10.37 13.70 18.07
C GLY A 139 10.57 13.25 19.51
N GLU A 140 11.69 13.63 20.08
CA GLU A 140 11.92 13.55 21.53
C GLU A 140 11.93 14.95 22.08
N ASP A 141 11.24 15.18 23.20
CA ASP A 141 11.34 16.43 23.93
C ASP A 141 12.69 16.50 24.69
N GLU A 142 12.96 17.63 25.30
CA GLU A 142 14.19 17.86 26.08
C GLU A 142 14.41 16.89 27.24
N ASN A 143 13.39 16.10 27.60
CA ASN A 143 13.44 15.04 28.62
C ASN A 143 13.56 13.64 28.01
N GLY A 144 13.74 13.52 26.69
CA GLY A 144 13.79 12.25 25.96
C GLY A 144 12.44 11.54 25.85
N LYS A 145 11.33 12.24 26.12
CA LYS A 145 9.99 11.69 25.96
C LYS A 145 9.54 11.83 24.52
N ARG A 146 9.06 10.74 23.96
CA ARG A 146 8.52 10.71 22.60
C ARG A 146 7.32 11.65 22.48
N THR A 147 7.41 12.60 21.57
CA THR A 147 6.36 13.55 21.24
C THR A 147 5.94 13.37 19.80
N TYR A 148 4.66 13.65 19.52
CA TYR A 148 4.15 13.64 18.15
C TYR A 148 4.38 15.00 17.51
N ILE A 149 4.99 15.00 16.31
CA ILE A 149 5.19 16.22 15.54
C ILE A 149 4.08 16.29 14.50
N SER A 150 3.19 17.26 14.66
CA SER A 150 2.22 17.65 13.66
C SER A 150 2.79 18.84 12.90
N GLN A 151 3.35 18.60 11.71
CA GLN A 151 3.87 19.69 10.87
C GLN A 151 3.28 19.58 9.46
N PHE A 152 2.79 20.68 8.94
CA PHE A 152 2.56 20.81 7.52
C PHE A 152 3.91 20.94 6.81
N ILE A 153 4.04 20.30 5.66
CA ILE A 153 5.24 20.41 4.83
C ILE A 153 5.30 21.84 4.28
N ASP A 154 6.43 22.51 4.47
CA ASP A 154 6.72 23.80 3.87
C ASP A 154 7.43 23.59 2.52
N ASP A 155 6.65 23.24 1.51
CA ASP A 155 7.10 23.10 0.10
C ASP A 155 6.20 23.98 -0.78
N ALA A 156 6.81 24.75 -1.67
CA ALA A 156 6.10 25.67 -2.56
C ALA A 156 5.05 24.98 -3.46
N ASN A 157 5.19 23.67 -3.70
CA ASN A 157 4.26 22.90 -4.50
C ASN A 157 3.16 22.24 -3.65
N ILE A 158 3.15 22.39 -2.33
CA ILE A 158 2.13 21.82 -1.45
C ILE A 158 1.27 22.93 -0.87
N LYS A 159 0.00 22.93 -1.22
CA LYS A 159 -0.99 23.87 -0.73
C LYS A 159 -2.02 23.19 0.15
N TYR A 160 -2.07 23.55 1.43
CA TYR A 160 -3.12 23.10 2.33
C TYR A 160 -4.36 23.96 2.20
N LEU A 161 -5.49 23.30 1.94
CA LEU A 161 -6.79 23.94 1.78
C LEU A 161 -7.53 23.94 3.13
N GLU A 162 -8.19 25.04 3.45
CA GLU A 162 -8.95 25.17 4.70
C GLU A 162 -10.27 24.36 4.66
N SER A 163 -10.88 24.27 3.48
CA SER A 163 -12.17 23.61 3.29
C SER A 163 -12.16 22.68 2.10
N PHE A 164 -12.97 21.63 2.15
CA PHE A 164 -13.26 20.79 0.99
C PHE A 164 -13.84 21.59 -0.18
N ASN A 165 -14.53 22.70 0.10
CA ASN A 165 -15.10 23.57 -0.92
C ASN A 165 -14.04 24.39 -1.69
N ASP A 166 -12.79 24.41 -1.24
CA ASP A 166 -11.68 25.05 -1.95
C ASP A 166 -11.17 24.21 -3.13
N PHE A 167 -11.57 22.94 -3.22
CA PHE A 167 -11.44 22.16 -4.45
C PHE A 167 -12.45 22.63 -5.49
N SER A 168 -12.08 22.55 -6.77
CA SER A 168 -13.00 22.81 -7.86
C SER A 168 -14.20 21.83 -7.82
N GLU A 169 -15.33 22.22 -8.41
CA GLU A 169 -16.52 21.36 -8.47
C GLU A 169 -16.25 19.99 -9.12
N ASN A 170 -15.34 19.93 -10.11
CA ASN A 170 -14.98 18.68 -10.76
C ASN A 170 -14.18 17.76 -9.84
N GLU A 171 -13.32 18.32 -9.01
CA GLU A 171 -12.55 17.58 -8.02
C GLU A 171 -13.45 17.06 -6.91
N GLN A 172 -14.32 17.90 -6.39
CA GLN A 172 -15.31 17.48 -5.40
C GLN A 172 -16.17 16.33 -5.91
N LYS A 173 -16.70 16.43 -7.15
CA LYS A 173 -17.46 15.35 -7.80
C LYS A 173 -16.63 14.08 -8.00
N MET A 174 -15.31 14.20 -8.21
CA MET A 174 -14.43 13.04 -8.30
C MET A 174 -14.33 12.32 -6.95
N PHE A 175 -14.08 13.05 -5.88
CA PHE A 175 -14.01 12.47 -4.53
C PHE A 175 -15.35 11.81 -4.11
N GLU A 176 -16.49 12.42 -4.44
CA GLU A 176 -17.79 11.80 -4.15
C GLU A 176 -17.98 10.46 -4.89
N LYS A 177 -17.48 10.34 -6.11
CA LYS A 177 -17.48 9.06 -6.85
C LYS A 177 -16.50 8.04 -6.28
N MET A 178 -15.40 8.48 -5.70
CA MET A 178 -14.42 7.58 -5.09
C MET A 178 -14.90 7.02 -3.75
N LYS A 179 -15.81 7.70 -3.06
CA LYS A 179 -16.42 7.23 -1.80
C LYS A 179 -17.42 6.07 -2.00
N GLN A 180 -17.98 5.96 -3.19
CA GLN A 180 -18.90 4.87 -3.57
C GLN A 180 -18.14 3.57 -3.86
#